data_51b778f3d9051d137f161c12981193ca
#
_entry.id   51b778f3d9051d137f161c12981193ca
#
_cell.length_a   1.000
_cell.length_b   1.000
_cell.length_c   1.000
_cell.angle_alpha   90.00
_cell.angle_beta   90.00
_cell.angle_gamma   90.00
#
_symmetry.space_group_name_H-M   'P 1'
#
loop_
_entity.id
_entity.type
_entity.pdbx_description
1 polymer ?
#
loop_
_entity_poly.entity_id
_entity_poly.type
_entity_poly.pdbx_seq_one_letter_code
_entity_poly.pdbx_strand_id
1 'polypeptide(L)'
;MLVDTDPAADAAALERITLWALGQYSPIVAVDAPDGVVMDTEGADHLQGGELPMLTGIANRFRAKKLSARVAIADTWGAAHACARAIRRETVIVPIGETVRAVEGLPLSLLRLPPKIVGDLHTLGFKTIGELSAKPRAPLALRFGPELGRRLDQMFGRMAEPIDPVRTPDLIEVSRAFAEPIGAAETIDKYVGRLVKELVTEL
;
A
#
# COMPACT_ATOMS: atom_id res chain seq x y z
N MET A 1 24.91 -4.45 -20.92
CA MET A 1 25.69 -3.65 -19.95
C MET A 1 25.10 -3.93 -18.59
N LEU A 2 25.83 -4.59 -17.70
CA LEU A 2 25.45 -4.74 -16.30
C LEU A 2 25.81 -3.41 -15.63
N VAL A 3 24.83 -2.77 -15.01
CA VAL A 3 25.04 -1.57 -14.19
C VAL A 3 24.96 -2.02 -12.75
N ASP A 4 25.89 -1.58 -11.92
CA ASP A 4 25.85 -1.84 -10.50
C ASP A 4 24.58 -1.21 -9.88
N THR A 5 23.95 -1.92 -8.96
CA THR A 5 22.78 -1.41 -8.25
C THR A 5 23.20 -0.29 -7.29
N ASP A 6 22.48 0.82 -7.32
CA ASP A 6 22.63 1.92 -6.37
C ASP A 6 21.34 2.02 -5.53
N PRO A 7 21.29 1.33 -4.37
CA PRO A 7 20.07 1.29 -3.55
C PRO A 7 19.61 2.67 -3.07
N ALA A 8 20.54 3.62 -2.90
CA ALA A 8 20.18 4.98 -2.46
C ALA A 8 19.53 5.78 -3.61
N ALA A 9 20.10 5.67 -4.81
CA ALA A 9 19.51 6.29 -6.00
C ALA A 9 18.16 5.66 -6.36
N ASP A 10 18.02 4.34 -6.21
CA ASP A 10 16.76 3.62 -6.44
C ASP A 10 15.68 4.05 -5.44
N ALA A 11 16.01 4.16 -4.15
CA ALA A 11 15.10 4.65 -3.13
C ALA A 11 14.64 6.09 -3.41
N ALA A 12 15.57 6.99 -3.75
CA ALA A 12 15.25 8.37 -4.12
C ALA A 12 14.40 8.45 -5.40
N ALA A 13 14.62 7.57 -6.36
CA ALA A 13 13.78 7.50 -7.56
C ALA A 13 12.36 7.03 -7.23
N LEU A 14 12.23 6.04 -6.35
CA LEU A 14 10.94 5.52 -5.90
C LEU A 14 10.15 6.58 -5.13
N GLU A 15 10.83 7.37 -4.27
CA GLU A 15 10.21 8.50 -3.56
C GLU A 15 9.67 9.56 -4.54
N ARG A 16 10.43 9.92 -5.58
CA ARG A 16 9.95 10.85 -6.62
C ARG A 16 8.73 10.31 -7.37
N ILE A 17 8.70 9.00 -7.65
CA ILE A 17 7.54 8.34 -8.27
C ILE A 17 6.33 8.42 -7.33
N THR A 18 6.54 8.21 -6.04
CA THR A 18 5.49 8.27 -5.01
C THR A 18 4.91 9.68 -4.91
N LEU A 19 5.76 10.72 -4.87
CA LEU A 19 5.32 12.12 -4.87
C LEU A 19 4.57 12.49 -6.16
N TRP A 20 5.02 11.98 -7.31
CA TRP A 20 4.28 12.16 -8.56
C TRP A 20 2.90 11.49 -8.50
N ALA A 21 2.80 10.28 -7.95
CA ALA A 21 1.53 9.57 -7.83
C ALA A 21 0.56 10.29 -6.87
N LEU A 22 1.09 10.87 -5.78
CA LEU A 22 0.34 11.71 -4.84
C LEU A 22 -0.38 12.87 -5.55
N GLY A 23 0.30 13.56 -6.46
CA GLY A 23 -0.28 14.68 -7.20
C GLY A 23 -1.23 14.29 -8.35
N GLN A 24 -1.31 13.00 -8.72
CA GLN A 24 -2.03 12.56 -9.91
C GLN A 24 -3.21 11.64 -9.63
N TYR A 25 -3.13 10.79 -8.58
CA TYR A 25 -4.05 9.67 -8.41
C TYR A 25 -4.76 9.64 -7.06
N SER A 26 -4.06 9.89 -5.96
CA SER A 26 -4.63 9.76 -4.62
C SER A 26 -3.88 10.62 -3.62
N PRO A 27 -4.55 11.20 -2.62
CA PRO A 27 -3.89 11.91 -1.52
C PRO A 27 -3.18 10.96 -0.54
N ILE A 28 -3.42 9.65 -0.63
CA ILE A 28 -2.84 8.65 0.26
C ILE A 28 -1.95 7.73 -0.57
N VAL A 29 -0.67 8.05 -0.64
CA VAL A 29 0.34 7.31 -1.41
C VAL A 29 1.60 7.12 -0.57
N ALA A 30 2.16 5.93 -0.56
CA ALA A 30 3.41 5.62 0.14
C ALA A 30 4.35 4.74 -0.69
N VAL A 31 5.61 4.73 -0.31
CA VAL A 31 6.59 3.78 -0.83
C VAL A 31 6.27 2.38 -0.32
N ASP A 32 6.20 1.42 -1.20
CA ASP A 32 6.14 -0.02 -0.91
C ASP A 32 7.49 -0.66 -1.27
N ALA A 33 8.47 -0.41 -0.39
CA ALA A 33 9.85 -0.81 -0.62
C ALA A 33 9.99 -2.34 -0.90
N PRO A 34 11.00 -2.75 -1.67
CA PRO A 34 12.07 -1.91 -2.25
C PRO A 34 11.75 -1.35 -3.64
N ASP A 35 10.67 -1.77 -4.28
CA ASP A 35 10.43 -1.62 -5.72
C ASP A 35 9.00 -1.22 -6.09
N GLY A 36 8.20 -0.77 -5.14
CA GLY A 36 6.79 -0.50 -5.33
C GLY A 36 6.29 0.81 -4.71
N VAL A 37 5.11 1.19 -5.15
CA VAL A 37 4.30 2.28 -4.57
C VAL A 37 2.93 1.71 -4.25
N VAL A 38 2.41 2.06 -3.09
CA VAL A 38 1.03 1.76 -2.69
C VAL A 38 0.23 3.05 -2.62
N MET A 39 -1.03 2.97 -3.01
CA MET A 39 -1.96 4.09 -2.90
C MET A 39 -3.34 3.58 -2.50
N ASP A 40 -4.04 4.36 -1.71
CA ASP A 40 -5.46 4.17 -1.49
C ASP A 40 -6.22 4.92 -2.59
N THR A 41 -7.03 4.20 -3.35
CA THR A 41 -7.79 4.74 -4.49
C THR A 41 -9.27 4.85 -4.19
N GLU A 42 -9.70 4.53 -2.97
CA GLU A 42 -11.10 4.67 -2.57
C GLU A 42 -11.56 6.14 -2.74
N GLY A 43 -12.63 6.33 -3.49
CA GLY A 43 -13.15 7.66 -3.80
C GLY A 43 -12.34 8.50 -4.79
N ALA A 44 -11.23 7.98 -5.35
CA ALA A 44 -10.38 8.71 -6.31
C ALA A 44 -10.38 8.10 -7.72
N ASP A 45 -10.67 6.83 -7.86
CA ASP A 45 -10.65 6.09 -9.13
C ASP A 45 -11.61 6.66 -10.19
N HIS A 46 -12.77 7.16 -9.76
CA HIS A 46 -13.76 7.78 -10.66
C HIS A 46 -13.22 9.01 -11.40
N LEU A 47 -12.27 9.74 -10.81
CA LEU A 47 -11.60 10.89 -11.44
C LEU A 47 -10.72 10.47 -12.62
N GLN A 48 -10.34 9.20 -12.67
CA GLN A 48 -9.53 8.60 -13.73
C GLN A 48 -10.38 7.75 -14.70
N GLY A 49 -11.72 7.80 -14.57
CA GLY A 49 -12.65 7.01 -15.38
C GLY A 49 -12.88 5.59 -14.86
N GLY A 50 -12.53 5.31 -13.61
CA GLY A 50 -12.66 4.03 -12.93
C GLY A 50 -11.34 3.25 -12.86
N GLU A 51 -11.37 2.09 -12.19
CA GLU A 51 -10.18 1.28 -11.91
C GLU A 51 -9.38 0.89 -13.16
N LEU A 52 -10.03 0.32 -14.18
CA LEU A 52 -9.34 -0.17 -15.38
C LEU A 52 -8.66 0.95 -16.20
N PRO A 53 -9.33 2.07 -16.50
CA PRO A 53 -8.66 3.22 -17.12
C PRO A 53 -7.51 3.77 -16.29
N MET A 54 -7.65 3.84 -14.96
CA MET A 54 -6.60 4.29 -14.05
C MET A 54 -5.37 3.38 -14.13
N LEU A 55 -5.53 2.06 -13.96
CA LEU A 55 -4.43 1.10 -14.02
C LEU A 55 -3.73 1.13 -15.39
N THR A 56 -4.52 1.16 -16.47
CA THR A 56 -4.01 1.23 -17.84
C THR A 56 -3.25 2.53 -18.08
N GLY A 57 -3.76 3.64 -17.56
CA GLY A 57 -3.12 4.95 -17.63
C GLY A 57 -1.76 4.96 -16.93
N ILE A 58 -1.67 4.40 -15.71
CA ILE A 58 -0.42 4.25 -14.96
C ILE A 58 0.58 3.42 -15.77
N ALA A 59 0.20 2.21 -16.19
CA ALA A 59 1.06 1.33 -16.96
C ALA A 59 1.60 1.99 -18.24
N ASN A 60 0.74 2.69 -18.98
CA ASN A 60 1.14 3.42 -20.19
C ASN A 60 2.14 4.55 -19.91
N ARG A 61 1.98 5.27 -18.79
CA ARG A 61 2.93 6.34 -18.41
C ARG A 61 4.32 5.79 -18.09
N PHE A 62 4.40 4.67 -17.38
CA PHE A 62 5.67 3.98 -17.13
C PHE A 62 6.30 3.47 -18.42
N ARG A 63 5.51 2.84 -19.29
CA ARG A 63 5.98 2.36 -20.59
C ARG A 63 6.53 3.49 -21.46
N ALA A 64 5.87 4.64 -21.49
CA ALA A 64 6.36 5.83 -22.20
C ALA A 64 7.73 6.34 -21.70
N LYS A 65 8.02 6.07 -20.42
CA LYS A 65 9.35 6.35 -19.81
C LYS A 65 10.33 5.18 -19.94
N LYS A 66 9.99 4.13 -20.70
CA LYS A 66 10.77 2.90 -20.86
C LYS A 66 11.00 2.14 -19.54
N LEU A 67 10.08 2.28 -18.61
CA LEU A 67 10.05 1.55 -17.36
C LEU A 67 8.99 0.46 -17.45
N SER A 68 9.32 -0.74 -16.94
CA SER A 68 8.36 -1.83 -16.78
C SER A 68 7.67 -1.70 -15.42
N ALA A 69 6.36 -1.61 -15.42
CA ALA A 69 5.56 -1.60 -14.20
C ALA A 69 4.44 -2.62 -14.29
N ARG A 70 4.10 -3.21 -13.15
CA ARG A 70 2.90 -4.02 -12.97
C ARG A 70 2.02 -3.34 -11.94
N VAL A 71 0.76 -3.18 -12.26
CA VAL A 71 -0.20 -2.42 -11.46
C VAL A 71 -1.35 -3.34 -11.06
N ALA A 72 -1.67 -3.38 -9.78
CA ALA A 72 -2.77 -4.19 -9.28
C ALA A 72 -3.65 -3.38 -8.32
N ILE A 73 -4.96 -3.62 -8.35
CA ILE A 73 -5.92 -3.11 -7.38
C ILE A 73 -6.63 -4.28 -6.70
N ALA A 74 -6.85 -4.18 -5.40
CA ALA A 74 -7.52 -5.18 -4.57
C ALA A 74 -8.04 -4.52 -3.29
N ASP A 75 -8.89 -5.22 -2.54
CA ASP A 75 -9.47 -4.72 -1.27
C ASP A 75 -8.44 -4.39 -0.19
N THR A 76 -7.22 -4.90 -0.30
CA THR A 76 -6.16 -4.71 0.70
C THR A 76 -4.82 -4.42 0.05
N TRP A 77 -3.99 -3.63 0.73
CA TRP A 77 -2.60 -3.42 0.32
C TRP A 77 -1.86 -4.74 0.12
N GLY A 78 -1.95 -5.67 1.11
CA GLY A 78 -1.28 -6.96 1.01
C GLY A 78 -1.65 -7.73 -0.26
N ALA A 79 -2.93 -7.76 -0.62
CA ALA A 79 -3.40 -8.45 -1.82
C ALA A 79 -2.94 -7.74 -3.10
N ALA A 80 -3.06 -6.42 -3.19
CA ALA A 80 -2.58 -5.66 -4.33
C ALA A 80 -1.07 -5.85 -4.54
N HIS A 81 -0.27 -5.75 -3.45
CA HIS A 81 1.16 -6.03 -3.45
C HIS A 81 1.48 -7.42 -4.01
N ALA A 82 0.80 -8.45 -3.52
CA ALA A 82 1.04 -9.82 -3.94
C ALA A 82 0.66 -10.04 -5.41
N CYS A 83 -0.50 -9.54 -5.84
CA CYS A 83 -0.97 -9.68 -7.22
C CYS A 83 -0.06 -8.97 -8.22
N ALA A 84 0.40 -7.74 -7.91
CA ALA A 84 1.32 -7.01 -8.77
C ALA A 84 2.65 -7.74 -9.00
N ARG A 85 3.13 -8.50 -8.00
CA ARG A 85 4.41 -9.23 -8.08
C ARG A 85 4.30 -10.64 -8.64
N ALA A 86 3.19 -11.34 -8.36
CA ALA A 86 3.00 -12.73 -8.78
C ALA A 86 2.43 -12.87 -10.19
N ILE A 87 1.47 -12.04 -10.56
CA ILE A 87 0.71 -12.19 -11.79
C ILE A 87 1.47 -11.54 -12.95
N ARG A 88 1.72 -12.31 -14.01
CA ARG A 88 2.48 -11.85 -15.19
C ARG A 88 1.65 -10.99 -16.16
N ARG A 89 0.66 -10.27 -15.65
CA ARG A 89 -0.10 -9.28 -16.42
C ARG A 89 0.34 -7.89 -15.99
N GLU A 90 0.30 -6.95 -16.91
CA GLU A 90 0.67 -5.56 -16.65
C GLU A 90 -0.33 -4.89 -15.70
N THR A 91 -1.61 -5.20 -15.86
CA THR A 91 -2.69 -4.71 -15.00
C THR A 91 -3.52 -5.86 -14.43
N VAL A 92 -3.88 -5.78 -13.16
CA VAL A 92 -4.69 -6.77 -12.45
C VAL A 92 -5.74 -6.04 -11.61
N ILE A 93 -7.00 -6.44 -11.77
CA ILE A 93 -8.09 -6.02 -10.91
C ILE A 93 -8.59 -7.26 -10.19
N VAL A 94 -8.56 -7.24 -8.86
CA VAL A 94 -9.18 -8.24 -8.01
C VAL A 94 -10.56 -7.70 -7.65
N PRO A 95 -11.65 -8.37 -8.07
CA PRO A 95 -12.99 -7.92 -7.73
C PRO A 95 -13.21 -7.87 -6.21
N ILE A 96 -14.05 -6.96 -5.77
CA ILE A 96 -14.42 -6.80 -4.35
C ILE A 96 -14.89 -8.15 -3.78
N GLY A 97 -14.32 -8.54 -2.64
CA GLY A 97 -14.61 -9.80 -1.96
C GLY A 97 -13.88 -11.04 -2.50
N GLU A 98 -13.15 -10.94 -3.63
CA GLU A 98 -12.41 -12.06 -4.24
C GLU A 98 -10.95 -12.15 -3.77
N THR A 99 -10.57 -11.38 -2.77
CA THR A 99 -9.19 -11.30 -2.25
C THR A 99 -8.63 -12.67 -1.87
N VAL A 100 -9.39 -13.51 -1.16
CA VAL A 100 -8.95 -14.85 -0.73
C VAL A 100 -8.56 -15.67 -1.94
N ARG A 101 -9.47 -15.77 -2.93
CA ARG A 101 -9.27 -16.54 -4.15
C ARG A 101 -8.07 -16.05 -4.97
N ALA A 102 -7.84 -14.74 -4.97
CA ALA A 102 -6.75 -14.14 -5.73
C ALA A 102 -5.37 -14.45 -5.13
N VAL A 103 -5.28 -14.61 -3.79
CA VAL A 103 -3.98 -14.71 -3.10
C VAL A 103 -3.68 -16.07 -2.52
N GLU A 104 -4.66 -16.97 -2.31
CA GLU A 104 -4.45 -18.25 -1.62
C GLU A 104 -3.41 -19.15 -2.30
N GLY A 105 -3.34 -19.15 -3.63
CA GLY A 105 -2.36 -19.92 -4.41
C GLY A 105 -0.99 -19.25 -4.53
N LEU A 106 -0.81 -18.03 -4.02
CA LEU A 106 0.43 -17.29 -4.19
C LEU A 106 1.51 -17.70 -3.19
N PRO A 107 2.81 -17.51 -3.55
CA PRO A 107 3.94 -17.86 -2.70
C PRO A 107 3.98 -17.08 -1.38
N LEU A 108 4.49 -17.71 -0.32
CA LEU A 108 4.66 -17.11 1.01
C LEU A 108 5.57 -15.87 1.02
N SER A 109 6.52 -15.76 0.09
CA SER A 109 7.40 -14.60 -0.04
C SER A 109 6.67 -13.28 -0.25
N LEU A 110 5.40 -13.34 -0.70
CA LEU A 110 4.55 -12.17 -0.94
C LEU A 110 3.79 -11.70 0.32
N LEU A 111 3.96 -12.37 1.45
CA LEU A 111 3.40 -11.91 2.73
C LEU A 111 4.20 -10.77 3.39
N ARG A 112 5.27 -10.28 2.76
CA ARG A 112 6.15 -9.24 3.32
C ARG A 112 6.70 -9.62 4.70
N LEU A 113 6.99 -10.90 4.88
CA LEU A 113 7.65 -11.45 6.07
C LEU A 113 9.17 -11.41 5.92
N PRO A 114 9.92 -11.35 7.02
CA PRO A 114 11.37 -11.51 6.99
C PRO A 114 11.78 -12.78 6.23
N PRO A 115 12.83 -12.73 5.36
CA PRO A 115 13.26 -13.88 4.55
C PRO A 115 13.52 -15.15 5.37
N LYS A 116 14.04 -15.00 6.61
CA LYS A 116 14.26 -16.11 7.53
C LYS A 116 12.95 -16.84 7.86
N ILE A 117 11.89 -16.12 8.19
CA ILE A 117 10.58 -16.72 8.51
C ILE A 117 10.03 -17.45 7.29
N VAL A 118 10.15 -16.87 6.09
CA VAL A 118 9.74 -17.52 4.85
C VAL A 118 10.51 -18.80 4.61
N GLY A 119 11.83 -18.80 4.81
CA GLY A 119 12.69 -20.00 4.70
C GLY A 119 12.31 -21.10 5.70
N ASP A 120 12.06 -20.73 6.95
CA ASP A 120 11.64 -21.67 7.98
C ASP A 120 10.25 -22.28 7.66
N LEU A 121 9.32 -21.48 7.13
CA LEU A 121 8.01 -21.98 6.67
C LEU A 121 8.14 -22.95 5.49
N HIS A 122 9.03 -22.67 4.54
CA HIS A 122 9.33 -23.60 3.44
C HIS A 122 9.92 -24.92 3.94
N THR A 123 10.81 -24.87 4.95
CA THR A 123 11.37 -26.06 5.57
C THR A 123 10.30 -26.93 6.24
N LEU A 124 9.23 -26.30 6.74
CA LEU A 124 8.04 -26.99 7.27
C LEU A 124 7.06 -27.48 6.20
N GLY A 125 7.36 -27.25 4.92
CA GLY A 125 6.58 -27.71 3.79
C GLY A 125 5.49 -26.77 3.31
N PHE A 126 5.34 -25.59 3.91
CA PHE A 126 4.40 -24.59 3.41
C PHE A 126 4.90 -23.94 2.13
N LYS A 127 4.06 -23.84 1.11
CA LYS A 127 4.40 -23.23 -0.17
C LYS A 127 3.56 -22.01 -0.49
N THR A 128 2.29 -22.02 -0.09
CA THR A 128 1.32 -20.99 -0.46
C THR A 128 0.71 -20.30 0.75
N ILE A 129 0.17 -19.11 0.51
CA ILE A 129 -0.53 -18.30 1.50
C ILE A 129 -1.77 -19.06 2.03
N GLY A 130 -2.50 -19.75 1.14
CA GLY A 130 -3.68 -20.55 1.49
C GLY A 130 -3.33 -21.71 2.42
N GLU A 131 -2.28 -22.48 2.12
CA GLU A 131 -1.82 -23.58 2.99
C GLU A 131 -1.50 -23.10 4.41
N LEU A 132 -0.86 -21.92 4.51
CA LEU A 132 -0.51 -21.32 5.79
C LEU A 132 -1.75 -20.79 6.52
N SER A 133 -2.65 -20.13 5.80
CA SER A 133 -3.85 -19.52 6.37
C SER A 133 -4.85 -20.56 6.93
N ALA A 134 -4.82 -21.78 6.40
CA ALA A 134 -5.64 -22.89 6.85
C ALA A 134 -5.17 -23.52 8.17
N LYS A 135 -4.01 -23.12 8.71
CA LYS A 135 -3.47 -23.67 9.95
C LYS A 135 -3.92 -22.89 11.18
N PRO A 136 -4.02 -23.56 12.33
CA PRO A 136 -4.31 -22.89 13.60
C PRO A 136 -3.28 -21.79 13.91
N ARG A 137 -3.78 -20.62 14.34
CA ARG A 137 -2.95 -19.44 14.58
C ARG A 137 -2.00 -19.57 15.77
N ALA A 138 -2.44 -20.22 16.85
CA ALA A 138 -1.68 -20.27 18.10
C ALA A 138 -0.30 -20.95 17.95
N PRO A 139 -0.16 -22.13 17.33
CA PRO A 139 1.15 -22.75 17.10
C PRO A 139 2.06 -21.89 16.19
N LEU A 140 1.49 -21.22 15.20
CA LEU A 140 2.24 -20.36 14.30
C LEU A 140 2.76 -19.11 15.03
N ALA A 141 1.92 -18.48 15.85
CA ALA A 141 2.29 -17.31 16.64
C ALA A 141 3.36 -17.65 17.69
N LEU A 142 3.26 -18.82 18.34
CA LEU A 142 4.25 -19.27 19.30
C LEU A 142 5.64 -19.49 18.67
N ARG A 143 5.68 -19.99 17.45
CA ARG A 143 6.93 -20.33 16.76
C ARG A 143 7.54 -19.16 16.00
N PHE A 144 6.73 -18.35 15.32
CA PHE A 144 7.16 -17.31 14.38
C PHE A 144 6.86 -15.89 14.87
N GLY A 145 6.25 -15.76 16.04
CA GLY A 145 5.84 -14.47 16.58
C GLY A 145 4.51 -13.95 15.98
N PRO A 146 4.04 -12.79 16.47
CA PRO A 146 2.74 -12.23 16.10
C PRO A 146 2.71 -11.67 14.67
N GLU A 147 3.88 -11.32 14.10
CA GLU A 147 3.99 -10.69 12.79
C GLU A 147 3.38 -11.53 11.67
N LEU A 148 3.60 -12.84 11.68
CA LEU A 148 3.03 -13.74 10.69
C LEU A 148 1.49 -13.69 10.70
N GLY A 149 0.90 -13.74 11.89
CA GLY A 149 -0.56 -13.61 12.06
C GLY A 149 -1.08 -12.27 11.56
N ARG A 150 -0.41 -11.19 11.94
CA ARG A 150 -0.73 -9.83 11.53
C ARG A 150 -0.71 -9.68 10.00
N ARG A 151 0.34 -10.12 9.33
CA ARG A 151 0.45 -10.04 7.86
C ARG A 151 -0.62 -10.84 7.13
N LEU A 152 -0.98 -12.02 7.64
CA LEU A 152 -2.11 -12.79 7.11
C LEU A 152 -3.45 -12.06 7.30
N ASP A 153 -3.67 -11.45 8.47
CA ASP A 153 -4.92 -10.75 8.75
C ASP A 153 -5.04 -9.46 7.94
N GLN A 154 -3.94 -8.75 7.72
CA GLN A 154 -3.87 -7.61 6.79
C GLN A 154 -4.12 -8.04 5.34
N MET A 155 -3.49 -9.12 4.89
CA MET A 155 -3.68 -9.68 3.54
C MET A 155 -5.15 -9.99 3.24
N PHE A 156 -5.86 -10.57 4.22
CA PHE A 156 -7.26 -10.97 4.06
C PHE A 156 -8.28 -9.93 4.54
N GLY A 157 -7.86 -8.71 4.88
CA GLY A 157 -8.74 -7.63 5.30
C GLY A 157 -9.38 -7.82 6.69
N ARG A 158 -8.86 -8.74 7.50
CA ARG A 158 -9.32 -8.96 8.90
C ARG A 158 -8.75 -7.95 9.86
N MET A 159 -7.66 -7.31 9.50
CA MET A 159 -6.99 -6.22 10.21
C MET A 159 -6.65 -5.12 9.23
N ALA A 160 -6.96 -3.88 9.58
CA ALA A 160 -6.57 -2.73 8.77
C ALA A 160 -5.04 -2.62 8.66
N GLU A 161 -4.58 -2.20 7.48
CA GLU A 161 -3.18 -1.85 7.22
C GLU A 161 -3.15 -0.41 6.72
N PRO A 162 -3.02 0.58 7.62
CA PRO A 162 -3.00 1.98 7.22
C PRO A 162 -1.76 2.27 6.36
N ILE A 163 -1.97 3.07 5.33
CA ILE A 163 -0.90 3.63 4.51
C ILE A 163 -0.47 4.93 5.18
N ASP A 164 0.82 5.04 5.51
CA ASP A 164 1.42 6.30 5.99
C ASP A 164 1.88 7.12 4.78
N PRO A 165 1.12 8.16 4.39
CA PRO A 165 1.36 8.83 3.13
C PRO A 165 2.62 9.68 3.15
N VAL A 166 3.30 9.72 2.00
CA VAL A 166 4.38 10.71 1.80
C VAL A 166 3.81 12.12 1.86
N ARG A 167 4.60 13.03 2.41
CA ARG A 167 4.26 14.44 2.49
C ARG A 167 5.11 15.22 1.52
N THR A 168 4.50 16.15 0.81
CA THR A 168 5.28 17.10 0.00
C THR A 168 6.02 18.06 0.93
N PRO A 169 7.30 18.35 0.67
CA PRO A 169 8.07 19.31 1.48
C PRO A 169 7.45 20.71 1.54
N ASP A 170 6.67 21.06 0.52
CA ASP A 170 6.05 22.39 0.37
C ASP A 170 4.59 22.43 0.84
N LEU A 171 4.11 21.39 1.53
CA LEU A 171 2.75 21.42 2.07
C LEU A 171 2.74 22.30 3.33
N ILE A 172 2.23 23.50 3.19
CA ILE A 172 1.93 24.36 4.35
C ILE A 172 0.69 23.77 5.02
N GLU A 173 0.89 23.17 6.17
CA GLU A 173 -0.14 22.49 6.95
C GLU A 173 -0.21 23.05 8.36
N VAL A 174 -1.40 23.43 8.79
CA VAL A 174 -1.66 23.75 10.19
C VAL A 174 -2.59 22.68 10.77
N SER A 175 -2.20 22.10 11.88
CA SER A 175 -2.97 21.03 12.53
C SER A 175 -3.14 21.28 14.01
N ARG A 176 -4.24 20.79 14.61
CA ARG A 176 -4.50 20.86 16.04
C ARG A 176 -5.05 19.55 16.56
N ALA A 177 -4.32 18.93 17.45
CA ALA A 177 -4.77 17.74 18.15
C ALA A 177 -5.64 18.14 19.36
N PHE A 178 -6.69 17.36 19.61
CA PHE A 178 -7.58 17.49 20.77
C PHE A 178 -7.45 16.23 21.63
N ALA A 179 -7.41 16.41 22.94
CA ALA A 179 -7.35 15.31 23.91
C ALA A 179 -8.65 14.49 23.90
N GLU A 180 -9.78 15.14 23.56
CA GLU A 180 -11.09 14.49 23.42
C GLU A 180 -11.73 14.90 22.08
N PRO A 181 -12.50 14.01 21.44
CA PRO A 181 -13.21 14.34 20.20
C PRO A 181 -14.17 15.53 20.41
N ILE A 182 -14.13 16.50 19.51
CA ILE A 182 -15.07 17.62 19.49
C ILE A 182 -16.20 17.32 18.52
N GLY A 183 -17.46 17.39 19.00
CA GLY A 183 -18.65 17.11 18.19
C GLY A 183 -19.59 18.31 18.00
N ALA A 184 -19.39 19.41 18.76
CA ALA A 184 -20.24 20.59 18.65
C ALA A 184 -19.87 21.43 17.42
N ALA A 185 -20.83 21.68 16.54
CA ALA A 185 -20.62 22.44 15.29
C ALA A 185 -19.98 23.81 15.52
N GLU A 186 -20.43 24.56 16.53
CA GLU A 186 -19.89 25.86 16.91
C GLU A 186 -18.39 25.79 17.34
N THR A 187 -18.03 24.68 18.01
CA THR A 187 -16.64 24.45 18.41
C THR A 187 -15.76 24.14 17.22
N ILE A 188 -16.26 23.31 16.29
CA ILE A 188 -15.60 22.98 15.03
C ILE A 188 -15.37 24.25 14.23
N ASP A 189 -16.40 25.06 13.99
CA ASP A 189 -16.34 26.32 13.26
C ASP A 189 -15.29 27.28 13.85
N LYS A 190 -15.26 27.42 15.16
CA LYS A 190 -14.29 28.26 15.86
C LYS A 190 -12.86 27.81 15.60
N TYR A 191 -12.59 26.49 15.63
CA TYR A 191 -11.25 25.98 15.40
C TYR A 191 -10.86 25.99 13.93
N VAL A 192 -11.77 25.70 13.01
CA VAL A 192 -11.55 25.89 11.57
C VAL A 192 -11.19 27.34 11.26
N GLY A 193 -11.93 28.32 11.81
CA GLY A 193 -11.60 29.73 11.62
C GLY A 193 -10.22 30.15 12.19
N ARG A 194 -9.75 29.50 13.25
CA ARG A 194 -8.38 29.70 13.78
C ARG A 194 -7.32 29.09 12.86
N LEU A 195 -7.51 27.83 12.45
CA LEU A 195 -6.59 27.16 11.54
C LEU A 195 -6.45 27.87 10.20
N VAL A 196 -7.55 28.39 9.65
CA VAL A 196 -7.50 29.23 8.42
C VAL A 196 -6.64 30.48 8.64
N LYS A 197 -6.76 31.16 9.79
CA LYS A 197 -5.95 32.34 10.07
C LYS A 197 -4.46 31.99 10.24
N GLU A 198 -4.18 30.88 10.93
CA GLU A 198 -2.80 30.37 11.09
C GLU A 198 -2.21 30.02 9.71
N LEU A 199 -2.96 29.28 8.88
CA LEU A 199 -2.54 28.90 7.53
C LEU A 199 -2.23 30.13 6.63
N VAL A 200 -3.10 31.15 6.66
CA VAL A 200 -2.88 32.39 5.90
C VAL A 200 -1.65 33.16 6.38
N THR A 201 -1.26 32.99 7.64
CA THR A 201 -0.06 33.66 8.20
C THR A 201 1.23 32.95 7.82
N GLU A 202 1.15 31.65 7.52
CA GLU A 202 2.29 30.82 7.09
C GLU A 202 2.51 30.82 5.57
N LEU A 203 1.51 31.28 4.79
CA LEU A 203 1.60 31.49 3.34
C LEU A 203 2.35 32.78 2.99
#